data_b7db5687412707797c8207787b888276
#
_entry.id   b7db5687412707797c8207787b888276
#
_cell.length_a   1.000
_cell.length_b   1.000
_cell.length_c   1.000
_cell.angle_alpha   90.00
_cell.angle_beta   90.00
_cell.angle_gamma   90.00
#
_symmetry.space_group_name_H-M   'P 1'
#
loop_
_entity.id
_entity.type
_entity.pdbx_description
1 polymer ?
#
loop_
_entity_poly.entity_id
_entity_poly.type
_entity_poly.pdbx_seq_one_letter_code
_entity_poly.pdbx_strand_id
1 'polypeptide(L)'
;GVDIPNSVDGQSLLPLARGQRENWRTFVQGEHTSCYTREHGMQYVTDGREKYIWFHHTGGEQFFDLVSDPCECYDLVADLSQQDRIDRWRKRLAQINEERGDPRGQNGALVAQPDGALALSPNYKRWKARAEETERACRG
;
A
#
# COMPACT_ATOMS: atom_id res chain seq x y z
N GLY A 1 -29.75 10.15 9.64
CA GLY A 1 -28.40 9.69 9.37
C GLY A 1 -27.66 9.43 10.67
N VAL A 2 -26.61 8.67 10.61
CA VAL A 2 -25.71 8.43 11.77
C VAL A 2 -24.48 9.33 11.56
N ASP A 3 -24.04 10.01 12.62
CA ASP A 3 -22.82 10.80 12.58
C ASP A 3 -21.59 9.88 12.38
N ILE A 4 -20.73 10.26 11.44
CA ILE A 4 -19.49 9.52 11.19
C ILE A 4 -18.41 10.03 12.15
N PRO A 5 -17.83 9.18 13.01
CA PRO A 5 -16.75 9.58 13.90
C PRO A 5 -15.53 10.10 13.15
N ASN A 6 -14.82 11.08 13.71
CA ASN A 6 -13.61 11.66 13.13
C ASN A 6 -12.45 10.65 12.96
N SER A 7 -12.54 9.48 13.61
CA SER A 7 -11.56 8.39 13.49
C SER A 7 -11.76 7.52 12.25
N VAL A 8 -12.78 7.80 11.42
CA VAL A 8 -13.05 7.06 10.18
C VAL A 8 -12.38 7.75 9.01
N ASP A 9 -11.40 7.12 8.40
CA ASP A 9 -10.69 7.62 7.20
C ASP A 9 -11.53 7.55 5.91
N GLY A 10 -12.58 6.73 5.92
CA GLY A 10 -13.47 6.54 4.78
C GLY A 10 -14.41 7.73 4.55
N GLN A 11 -14.83 7.93 3.30
CA GLN A 11 -15.84 8.91 2.92
C GLN A 11 -17.05 8.19 2.30
N SER A 12 -18.26 8.75 2.52
CA SER A 12 -19.46 8.22 1.89
C SER A 12 -19.38 8.30 0.37
N LEU A 13 -19.69 7.20 -0.32
CA LEU A 13 -19.77 7.14 -1.78
C LEU A 13 -21.08 7.69 -2.33
N LEU A 14 -22.07 8.00 -1.48
CA LEU A 14 -23.38 8.51 -1.90
C LEU A 14 -23.32 9.81 -2.72
N PRO A 15 -22.45 10.81 -2.40
CA PRO A 15 -22.30 11.97 -3.23
C PRO A 15 -21.84 11.63 -4.66
N LEU A 16 -20.87 10.72 -4.80
CA LEU A 16 -20.40 10.28 -6.12
C LEU A 16 -21.48 9.57 -6.91
N ALA A 17 -22.27 8.70 -6.27
CA ALA A 17 -23.39 8.01 -6.90
C ALA A 17 -24.47 8.98 -7.40
N ARG A 18 -24.55 10.19 -6.82
CA ARG A 18 -25.43 11.29 -7.23
C ARG A 18 -24.78 12.27 -8.22
N GLY A 19 -23.57 11.95 -8.73
CA GLY A 19 -22.82 12.82 -9.64
C GLY A 19 -22.12 14.01 -8.99
N GLN A 20 -22.12 14.11 -7.66
CA GLN A 20 -21.48 15.17 -6.89
C GLN A 20 -20.01 14.82 -6.67
N ARG A 21 -19.11 15.55 -7.32
CA ARG A 21 -17.65 15.30 -7.24
C ARG A 21 -16.89 16.39 -6.49
N GLU A 22 -17.56 17.39 -5.99
CA GLU A 22 -16.97 18.49 -5.24
C GLU A 22 -16.38 17.96 -3.93
N ASN A 23 -15.17 18.41 -3.61
CA ASN A 23 -14.43 18.02 -2.40
C ASN A 23 -14.13 16.51 -2.29
N TRP A 24 -14.13 15.78 -3.42
CA TRP A 24 -13.69 14.39 -3.40
C TRP A 24 -12.16 14.31 -3.34
N ARG A 25 -11.65 13.24 -2.72
CA ARG A 25 -10.20 13.00 -2.64
C ARG A 25 -9.55 12.96 -4.02
N THR A 26 -8.38 13.55 -4.16
CA THR A 26 -7.61 13.59 -5.42
C THR A 26 -6.69 12.39 -5.60
N PHE A 27 -6.51 11.59 -4.57
CA PHE A 27 -5.72 10.35 -4.59
C PHE A 27 -6.27 9.35 -3.58
N VAL A 28 -5.89 8.10 -3.76
CA VAL A 28 -6.18 6.98 -2.86
C VAL A 28 -4.86 6.36 -2.43
N GLN A 29 -4.71 6.10 -1.14
CA GLN A 29 -3.62 5.31 -0.58
C GLN A 29 -4.17 3.95 -0.15
N GLY A 30 -3.38 2.91 -0.37
CA GLY A 30 -3.65 1.57 0.14
C GLY A 30 -2.37 0.88 0.57
N GLU A 31 -2.52 -0.21 1.29
CA GLU A 31 -1.38 -0.99 1.76
C GLU A 31 -1.70 -2.48 1.78
N HIS A 32 -0.67 -3.28 1.57
CA HIS A 32 -0.68 -4.71 1.80
C HIS A 32 0.34 -5.02 2.90
N THR A 33 -0.16 -5.57 4.00
CA THR A 33 0.69 -5.95 5.12
C THR A 33 1.47 -7.23 4.80
N SER A 34 2.73 -7.29 5.21
CA SER A 34 3.60 -8.47 5.05
C SER A 34 3.07 -9.64 5.88
N CYS A 35 2.17 -10.44 5.30
CA CYS A 35 1.52 -11.54 6.03
C CYS A 35 2.19 -12.90 5.79
N TYR A 36 2.87 -13.11 4.66
CA TYR A 36 3.55 -14.37 4.31
C TYR A 36 5.06 -14.19 4.23
N THR A 37 5.51 -13.18 3.51
CA THR A 37 6.92 -12.79 3.40
C THR A 37 7.06 -11.29 3.58
N ARG A 38 8.26 -10.84 3.97
CA ARG A 38 8.52 -9.40 4.16
C ARG A 38 8.51 -8.65 2.82
N GLU A 39 8.98 -9.30 1.77
CA GLU A 39 9.12 -8.72 0.43
C GLU A 39 7.78 -8.26 -0.15
N HIS A 40 6.67 -8.85 0.29
CA HIS A 40 5.33 -8.51 -0.19
C HIS A 40 4.68 -7.34 0.55
N GLY A 41 5.31 -6.83 1.62
CA GLY A 41 4.81 -5.66 2.33
C GLY A 41 4.96 -4.41 1.49
N MET A 42 3.86 -3.79 1.11
CA MET A 42 3.87 -2.59 0.28
C MET A 42 2.83 -1.56 0.70
N GLN A 43 3.10 -0.33 0.32
CA GLN A 43 2.15 0.77 0.28
C GLN A 43 2.05 1.28 -1.15
N TYR A 44 0.89 1.77 -1.56
CA TYR A 44 0.74 2.43 -2.85
C TYR A 44 -0.08 3.71 -2.72
N VAL A 45 0.11 4.60 -3.66
CA VAL A 45 -0.69 5.81 -3.83
C VAL A 45 -1.00 6.02 -5.31
N THR A 46 -2.23 6.43 -5.61
CA THR A 46 -2.70 6.63 -6.99
C THR A 46 -3.74 7.73 -7.07
N ASP A 47 -3.74 8.48 -8.17
CA ASP A 47 -4.81 9.41 -8.55
C ASP A 47 -5.71 8.84 -9.66
N GLY A 48 -5.52 7.55 -10.03
CA GLY A 48 -6.21 6.89 -11.13
C GLY A 48 -5.59 7.14 -12.50
N ARG A 49 -4.57 7.99 -12.61
CA ARG A 49 -3.77 8.24 -13.82
C ARG A 49 -2.34 7.75 -13.67
N GLU A 50 -1.83 7.81 -12.46
CA GLU A 50 -0.50 7.36 -12.06
C GLU A 50 -0.62 6.49 -10.82
N LYS A 51 0.26 5.52 -10.68
CA LYS A 51 0.36 4.69 -9.47
C LYS A 51 1.81 4.51 -9.09
N TYR A 52 2.10 4.82 -7.85
CA TYR A 52 3.39 4.59 -7.23
C TYR A 52 3.25 3.56 -6.12
N ILE A 53 4.12 2.55 -6.12
CA ILE A 53 4.17 1.47 -5.14
C ILE A 53 5.54 1.50 -4.47
N TRP A 54 5.55 1.33 -3.16
CA TRP A 54 6.74 1.24 -2.36
C TRP A 54 6.71 0.00 -1.45
N PHE A 55 7.75 -0.82 -1.55
CA PHE A 55 7.93 -2.03 -0.74
C PHE A 55 8.69 -1.69 0.53
N HIS A 56 7.98 -1.54 1.63
CA HIS A 56 8.50 -0.92 2.86
C HIS A 56 9.55 -1.74 3.62
N HIS A 57 9.76 -3.02 3.31
CA HIS A 57 10.85 -3.80 3.90
C HIS A 57 12.13 -3.78 3.06
N THR A 58 12.01 -3.71 1.75
CA THR A 58 13.15 -3.74 0.82
C THR A 58 13.59 -2.36 0.36
N GLY A 59 12.68 -1.37 0.44
CA GLY A 59 12.86 -0.05 -0.18
C GLY A 59 12.66 -0.06 -1.70
N GLY A 60 12.25 -1.21 -2.29
CA GLY A 60 11.94 -1.30 -3.71
C GLY A 60 10.74 -0.43 -4.09
N GLU A 61 10.72 0.01 -5.34
CA GLU A 61 9.68 0.91 -5.87
C GLU A 61 9.18 0.41 -7.21
N GLN A 62 7.95 0.77 -7.56
CA GLN A 62 7.38 0.63 -8.91
C GLN A 62 6.58 1.88 -9.24
N PHE A 63 6.54 2.23 -10.52
CA PHE A 63 5.76 3.37 -11.01
C PHE A 63 5.07 3.04 -12.33
N PHE A 64 3.79 3.33 -12.42
CA PHE A 64 2.96 3.05 -13.60
C PHE A 64 2.20 4.27 -14.07
N ASP A 65 2.15 4.47 -15.39
CA ASP A 65 1.27 5.44 -16.05
C ASP A 65 -0.01 4.71 -16.50
N LEU A 66 -1.07 4.81 -15.69
CA LEU A 66 -2.32 4.10 -15.92
C LEU A 66 -3.13 4.62 -17.13
N VAL A 67 -2.74 5.77 -17.71
CA VAL A 67 -3.40 6.29 -18.91
C VAL A 67 -2.90 5.55 -20.14
N SER A 68 -1.61 5.31 -20.24
CA SER A 68 -0.98 4.58 -21.35
C SER A 68 -0.93 3.07 -21.11
N ASP A 69 -0.87 2.63 -19.87
CA ASP A 69 -0.77 1.23 -19.44
C ASP A 69 -1.74 0.91 -18.29
N PRO A 70 -3.04 0.81 -18.56
CA PRO A 70 -4.04 0.53 -17.52
C PRO A 70 -3.93 -0.87 -16.90
N CYS A 71 -3.12 -1.76 -17.48
CA CYS A 71 -2.87 -3.12 -16.99
C CYS A 71 -1.59 -3.23 -16.16
N GLU A 72 -0.85 -2.12 -15.94
CA GLU A 72 0.38 -2.10 -15.13
C GLU A 72 1.43 -3.12 -15.61
N CYS A 73 1.58 -3.26 -16.94
CA CYS A 73 2.51 -4.21 -17.55
C CYS A 73 3.95 -3.66 -17.64
N TYR A 74 4.12 -2.34 -17.60
CA TYR A 74 5.41 -1.67 -17.82
C TYR A 74 5.77 -0.81 -16.61
N ASP A 75 6.69 -1.29 -15.79
CA ASP A 75 7.22 -0.55 -14.66
C ASP A 75 8.21 0.53 -15.14
N LEU A 76 7.88 1.79 -14.89
CA LEU A 76 8.63 2.96 -15.31
C LEU A 76 9.62 3.47 -14.25
N VAL A 77 9.80 2.77 -13.14
CA VAL A 77 10.64 3.26 -12.02
C VAL A 77 12.10 3.51 -12.42
N ALA A 78 12.62 2.76 -13.38
CA ALA A 78 13.99 2.91 -13.89
C ALA A 78 14.13 3.96 -15.02
N ASP A 79 13.02 4.51 -15.53
CA ASP A 79 13.05 5.54 -16.55
C ASP A 79 13.40 6.90 -15.96
N LEU A 80 14.59 7.41 -16.32
CA LEU A 80 15.09 8.69 -15.85
C LEU A 80 14.20 9.88 -16.23
N SER A 81 13.44 9.78 -17.31
CA SER A 81 12.50 10.84 -17.73
C SER A 81 11.28 10.95 -16.80
N GLN A 82 11.02 9.96 -15.96
CA GLN A 82 9.87 9.91 -15.04
C GLN A 82 10.24 10.32 -13.61
N GLN A 83 11.51 10.60 -13.32
CA GLN A 83 11.98 10.81 -11.94
C GLN A 83 11.22 11.93 -11.21
N ASP A 84 10.91 13.04 -11.86
CA ASP A 84 10.15 14.14 -11.24
C ASP A 84 8.73 13.70 -10.81
N ARG A 85 8.09 12.81 -11.62
CA ARG A 85 6.78 12.23 -11.31
C ARG A 85 6.89 11.28 -10.12
N ILE A 86 7.90 10.40 -10.14
CA ILE A 86 8.19 9.43 -9.08
C ILE A 86 8.49 10.15 -7.77
N ASP A 87 9.35 11.19 -7.79
CA ASP A 87 9.70 11.98 -6.60
C ASP A 87 8.49 12.68 -5.98
N ARG A 88 7.58 13.17 -6.80
CA ARG A 88 6.32 13.76 -6.33
C ARG A 88 5.50 12.74 -5.53
N TRP A 89 5.35 11.53 -6.05
CA TRP A 89 4.59 10.48 -5.37
C TRP A 89 5.31 9.91 -4.15
N ARG A 90 6.64 9.78 -4.21
CA ARG A 90 7.48 9.38 -3.08
C ARG A 90 7.30 10.34 -1.90
N LYS A 91 7.40 11.65 -2.15
CA LYS A 91 7.16 12.70 -1.15
C LYS A 91 5.73 12.65 -0.62
N ARG A 92 4.75 12.43 -1.50
CA ARG A 92 3.35 12.34 -1.08
C ARG A 92 3.11 11.16 -0.15
N LEU A 93 3.64 9.99 -0.45
CA LEU A 93 3.51 8.82 0.42
C LEU A 93 4.24 9.01 1.75
N ALA A 94 5.43 9.62 1.74
CA ALA A 94 6.16 9.97 2.96
C ALA A 94 5.32 10.90 3.86
N GLN A 95 4.73 11.95 3.28
CA GLN A 95 3.86 12.88 4.00
C GLN A 95 2.64 12.18 4.61
N ILE A 96 1.97 11.28 3.87
CA ILE A 96 0.82 10.50 4.38
C ILE A 96 1.24 9.68 5.60
N ASN A 97 2.40 9.03 5.53
CA ASN A 97 2.93 8.24 6.64
C ASN A 97 3.23 9.12 7.87
N GLU A 98 3.83 10.29 7.67
CA GLU A 98 4.09 11.26 8.76
C GLU A 98 2.79 11.76 9.41
N GLU A 99 1.79 12.15 8.62
CA GLU A 99 0.49 12.61 9.10
C GLU A 99 -0.23 11.55 9.94
N ARG A 100 0.00 10.27 9.63
CA ARG A 100 -0.55 9.11 10.37
C ARG A 100 0.31 8.68 11.57
N GLY A 101 1.47 9.28 11.77
CA GLY A 101 2.45 8.85 12.77
C GLY A 101 3.10 7.50 12.45
N ASP A 102 3.12 7.10 11.18
CA ASP A 102 3.74 5.86 10.72
C ASP A 102 5.28 6.05 10.65
N PRO A 103 6.08 5.20 11.31
CA PRO A 103 7.54 5.34 11.32
C PRO A 103 8.20 5.17 9.94
N ARG A 104 7.43 4.74 8.94
CA ARG A 104 7.88 4.62 7.56
C ARG A 104 7.95 5.96 6.81
N GLY A 105 7.44 7.07 7.39
CA GLY A 105 7.62 8.44 6.90
C GLY A 105 8.38 9.27 7.92
N GLN A 106 9.53 9.86 7.53
CA GLN A 106 10.33 10.71 8.42
C GLN A 106 11.03 11.82 7.62
N ASN A 107 10.85 13.06 8.05
CA ASN A 107 11.50 14.24 7.45
C ASN A 107 11.27 14.35 5.93
N GLY A 108 10.07 14.04 5.46
CA GLY A 108 9.70 14.07 4.05
C GLY A 108 10.25 12.92 3.21
N ALA A 109 10.79 11.88 3.84
CA ALA A 109 11.35 10.71 3.18
C ALA A 109 10.68 9.40 3.62
N LEU A 110 10.67 8.40 2.72
CA LEU A 110 10.28 7.04 3.04
C LEU A 110 11.45 6.30 3.70
N VAL A 111 11.18 5.66 4.84
CA VAL A 111 12.17 4.92 5.63
C VAL A 111 11.83 3.44 5.65
N ALA A 112 12.63 2.65 4.96
CA ALA A 112 12.44 1.20 4.92
C ALA A 112 12.61 0.56 6.30
N GLN A 113 11.82 -0.49 6.56
CA GLN A 113 11.79 -1.23 7.83
C GLN A 113 12.16 -2.71 7.57
N PRO A 114 13.44 -3.04 7.26
CA PRO A 114 13.84 -4.38 6.85
C PRO A 114 13.57 -5.44 7.93
N ASP A 115 13.64 -5.05 9.20
CA ASP A 115 13.40 -5.93 10.35
C ASP A 115 11.96 -5.86 10.89
N GLY A 116 11.05 -5.19 10.16
CA GLY A 116 9.65 -5.07 10.55
C GLY A 116 8.99 -6.45 10.75
N ALA A 117 8.13 -6.55 11.75
CA ALA A 117 7.42 -7.79 12.06
C ALA A 117 6.45 -8.17 10.94
N LEU A 118 6.31 -9.47 10.67
CA LEU A 118 5.23 -9.97 9.84
C LEU A 118 3.89 -9.87 10.60
N ALA A 119 2.89 -9.29 9.98
CA ALA A 119 1.53 -9.27 10.52
C ALA A 119 0.84 -10.59 10.22
N LEU A 120 1.14 -11.59 11.01
CA LEU A 120 0.54 -12.91 10.87
C LEU A 120 -0.88 -12.91 11.47
N SER A 121 -1.82 -13.59 10.78
CA SER A 121 -3.13 -13.88 11.35
C SER A 121 -2.99 -14.50 12.75
N PRO A 122 -3.82 -14.15 13.72
CA PRO A 122 -3.84 -14.82 15.04
C PRO A 122 -3.95 -16.35 14.94
N ASN A 123 -4.56 -16.83 13.86
CA ASN A 123 -4.73 -18.27 13.60
C ASN A 123 -3.56 -18.91 12.82
N TYR A 124 -2.58 -18.13 12.36
CA TYR A 124 -1.47 -18.63 11.53
C TYR A 124 -0.70 -19.76 12.21
N LYS A 125 -0.34 -19.59 13.47
CA LYS A 125 0.40 -20.63 14.24
C LYS A 125 -0.38 -21.95 14.34
N ARG A 126 -1.71 -21.84 14.57
CA ARG A 126 -2.59 -23.00 14.65
C ARG A 126 -2.74 -23.70 13.30
N TRP A 127 -2.86 -22.92 12.23
CA TRP A 127 -2.98 -23.44 10.87
C TRP A 127 -1.68 -24.11 10.42
N LYS A 128 -0.53 -23.49 10.67
CA LYS A 128 0.79 -24.05 10.36
C LYS A 128 1.03 -25.38 11.09
N ALA A 129 0.73 -25.46 12.38
CA ALA A 129 0.86 -26.69 13.15
C ALA A 129 0.00 -27.83 12.57
N ARG A 130 -1.23 -27.53 12.15
CA ARG A 130 -2.11 -28.51 11.48
C ARG A 130 -1.57 -28.98 10.14
N ALA A 131 -1.02 -28.09 9.33
CA ALA A 131 -0.41 -28.45 8.05
C ALA A 131 0.79 -29.38 8.24
N GLU A 132 1.67 -29.09 9.19
CA GLU A 132 2.83 -29.92 9.53
C GLU A 132 2.44 -31.30 10.10
N GLU A 133 1.32 -31.38 10.81
CA GLU A 133 0.76 -32.63 11.33
C GLU A 133 0.22 -33.52 10.19
N THR A 134 -0.49 -32.90 9.24
CA THR A 134 -1.02 -33.56 8.05
C THR A 134 0.11 -34.09 7.16
N GLU A 135 1.15 -33.28 6.92
CA GLU A 135 2.32 -33.72 6.15
C GLU A 135 3.04 -34.91 6.79
N ARG A 136 3.19 -34.93 8.12
CA ARG A 136 3.78 -36.06 8.85
C ARG A 136 2.94 -37.33 8.72
N ALA A 137 1.62 -37.19 8.81
CA ALA A 137 0.71 -38.35 8.64
C ALA A 137 0.69 -38.91 7.21
N CYS A 138 0.97 -38.10 6.20
CA CYS A 138 1.03 -38.55 4.79
C CYS A 138 2.39 -39.19 4.42
N ARG A 139 3.42 -39.03 5.24
CA ARG A 139 4.78 -39.60 5.00
C ARG A 139 5.07 -40.89 5.76
N GLY A 140 4.20 -41.30 6.67
CA GLY A 140 4.28 -42.53 7.44
C GLY A 140 3.33 -43.61 6.92
#